data_1ee1a6227bce7ed89a56d06563920b62
#
_entry.id   1ee1a6227bce7ed89a56d06563920b62
#
_cell.length_a   1.000
_cell.length_b   1.000
_cell.length_c   1.000
_cell.angle_alpha   90.00
_cell.angle_beta   90.00
_cell.angle_gamma   90.00
#
_symmetry.space_group_name_H-M   'P 1'
#
loop_
_entity.id
_entity.type
_entity.pdbx_description
1 polymer ?
#
loop_
_entity_poly.entity_id
_entity_poly.type
_entity_poly.pdbx_seq_one_letter_code
_entity_poly.pdbx_strand_id
1 'polypeptide(L)'
;EPQDRRARYGALEIGDLATLIFLESRLLARSDEMTLDDFPVPLDSDPEDPLVQETVRNWLQARVGGEDRTLLGAEQFDFVIRTLEQSVAAGKPWRIFANQVLMGSATAPDYTKEPPLWLRWGMRLAGGQIWDFARQTQFGVPMTLDTWDGFPAERERLFSAAREANADFIVLTGDSHNFWTVDLKTEGGERVGVEFGVTSVTSPSDYEFVNAPSVDFGQMTLKANPHILHHSVYAKGFVLLTLTPDEAVADFVSVSTIKDT
;
A
#
# COMPACT_ATOMS: atom_id res chain seq x y z
N GLU A 1 14.53 -13.41 -23.71
CA GLU A 1 14.11 -14.05 -22.44
C GLU A 1 14.94 -13.43 -21.32
N PRO A 2 14.36 -13.09 -20.14
CA PRO A 2 15.15 -12.63 -19.02
C PRO A 2 16.17 -13.68 -18.63
N GLN A 3 17.43 -13.28 -18.45
CA GLN A 3 18.49 -14.20 -18.03
C GLN A 3 18.25 -14.77 -16.62
N ASP A 4 17.50 -14.05 -15.78
CA ASP A 4 17.06 -14.52 -14.45
C ASP A 4 15.58 -14.95 -14.50
N ARG A 5 15.32 -16.21 -14.17
CA ARG A 5 13.96 -16.77 -14.11
C ARG A 5 13.06 -16.12 -13.04
N ARG A 6 13.64 -15.38 -12.10
CA ARG A 6 12.92 -14.60 -11.08
C ARG A 6 12.40 -13.27 -11.63
N ALA A 7 13.03 -12.73 -12.69
CA ALA A 7 12.59 -11.50 -13.33
C ALA A 7 11.23 -11.74 -14.01
N ARG A 8 10.16 -11.36 -13.33
CA ARG A 8 8.77 -11.49 -13.77
C ARG A 8 8.11 -10.14 -14.12
N TYR A 9 8.89 -9.06 -14.12
CA TYR A 9 8.42 -7.77 -14.59
C TYR A 9 8.41 -7.71 -16.13
N GLY A 10 7.55 -6.85 -16.64
CA GLY A 10 7.39 -6.68 -18.09
C GLY A 10 6.24 -5.75 -18.42
N ALA A 11 5.95 -5.60 -19.71
CA ALA A 11 4.80 -4.81 -20.16
C ALA A 11 4.05 -5.54 -21.27
N LEU A 12 2.73 -5.30 -21.33
CA LEU A 12 1.83 -5.78 -22.37
C LEU A 12 1.06 -4.59 -22.93
N GLU A 13 1.06 -4.48 -24.25
CA GLU A 13 0.31 -3.45 -24.95
C GLU A 13 -1.13 -3.92 -25.24
N ILE A 14 -2.11 -3.12 -24.83
CA ILE A 14 -3.54 -3.35 -25.07
C ILE A 14 -3.97 -2.40 -26.18
N GLY A 15 -3.63 -2.73 -27.42
CA GLY A 15 -3.90 -1.90 -28.59
C GLY A 15 -3.40 -0.47 -28.39
N ASP A 16 -4.19 0.49 -28.84
CA ASP A 16 -3.93 1.93 -28.64
C ASP A 16 -4.51 2.45 -27.30
N LEU A 17 -5.10 1.55 -26.49
CA LEU A 17 -5.85 1.92 -25.29
C LEU A 17 -4.98 2.02 -24.05
N ALA A 18 -4.11 1.04 -23.81
CA ALA A 18 -3.38 0.96 -22.53
C ALA A 18 -2.03 0.26 -22.65
N THR A 19 -1.14 0.57 -21.70
CA THR A 19 0.04 -0.22 -21.41
C THR A 19 -0.13 -0.82 -20.02
N LEU A 20 -0.13 -2.15 -19.92
CA LEU A 20 -0.16 -2.91 -18.66
C LEU A 20 1.27 -3.26 -18.27
N ILE A 21 1.73 -2.80 -17.12
CA ILE A 21 3.08 -2.95 -16.62
C ILE A 21 3.06 -3.89 -15.41
N PHE A 22 3.74 -5.01 -15.51
CA PHE A 22 3.87 -5.97 -14.41
C PHE A 22 5.09 -5.62 -13.56
N LEU A 23 4.88 -5.46 -12.25
CA LEU A 23 5.96 -5.26 -11.30
C LEU A 23 6.32 -6.58 -10.60
N GLU A 24 7.61 -6.74 -10.29
CA GLU A 24 8.10 -7.81 -9.45
C GLU A 24 8.74 -7.19 -8.19
N SER A 25 8.06 -7.30 -7.06
CA SER A 25 8.40 -6.63 -5.80
C SER A 25 8.88 -7.57 -4.69
N ARG A 26 9.06 -8.88 -4.99
CA ARG A 26 9.32 -9.89 -3.95
C ARG A 26 10.66 -10.61 -4.08
N LEU A 27 11.06 -11.01 -5.29
CA LEU A 27 12.09 -12.03 -5.48
C LEU A 27 13.39 -11.52 -6.11
N LEU A 28 13.37 -10.35 -6.77
CA LEU A 28 14.46 -9.93 -7.64
C LEU A 28 15.51 -9.07 -6.93
N ALA A 29 15.09 -7.95 -6.37
CA ALA A 29 16.00 -6.91 -5.91
C ALA A 29 15.57 -6.22 -4.59
N ARG A 30 14.49 -6.71 -3.99
CA ARG A 30 13.97 -6.14 -2.77
C ARG A 30 15.03 -6.12 -1.67
N SER A 31 15.28 -4.96 -1.07
CA SER A 31 16.08 -4.84 0.15
C SER A 31 15.45 -5.63 1.30
N ASP A 32 16.26 -6.00 2.29
CA ASP A 32 15.80 -6.72 3.47
C ASP A 32 14.57 -6.06 4.09
N GLU A 33 13.64 -6.90 4.52
CA GLU A 33 12.42 -6.45 5.16
C GLU A 33 12.75 -5.69 6.46
N MET A 34 12.07 -4.57 6.64
CA MET A 34 12.10 -3.82 7.88
C MET A 34 10.87 -4.20 8.71
N THR A 35 11.08 -4.35 10.00
CA THR A 35 10.01 -4.58 10.97
C THR A 35 9.92 -3.42 11.96
N LEU A 36 8.83 -3.36 12.72
CA LEU A 36 8.69 -2.43 13.83
C LEU A 36 9.36 -2.94 15.13
N ASP A 37 10.09 -4.05 15.07
CA ASP A 37 10.75 -4.64 16.26
C ASP A 37 11.88 -3.75 16.79
N ASP A 38 12.56 -3.04 15.88
CA ASP A 38 13.63 -2.07 16.22
C ASP A 38 13.08 -0.66 16.52
N PHE A 39 11.85 -0.56 17.01
CA PHE A 39 11.20 0.72 17.27
C PHE A 39 12.06 1.60 18.21
N PRO A 40 12.28 2.89 17.89
CA PRO A 40 13.38 3.67 18.45
C PRO A 40 13.13 4.21 19.86
N VAL A 41 11.90 4.11 20.38
CA VAL A 41 11.54 4.64 21.69
C VAL A 41 10.78 3.60 22.51
N PRO A 42 10.84 3.66 23.85
CA PRO A 42 9.98 2.84 24.71
C PRO A 42 8.51 3.04 24.39
N LEU A 43 7.74 1.95 24.33
CA LEU A 43 6.32 2.00 23.93
C LEU A 43 5.40 2.71 24.96
N ASP A 44 5.91 3.01 26.15
CA ASP A 44 5.25 3.80 27.20
C ASP A 44 5.66 5.28 27.19
N SER A 45 6.47 5.70 26.22
CA SER A 45 6.78 7.12 26.02
C SER A 45 5.52 7.93 25.70
N ASP A 46 5.54 9.20 26.06
CA ASP A 46 4.46 10.13 25.69
C ASP A 46 4.53 10.42 24.18
N PRO A 47 3.51 10.04 23.38
CA PRO A 47 3.52 10.30 21.95
C PRO A 47 3.41 11.78 21.59
N GLU A 48 3.03 12.65 22.55
CA GLU A 48 2.95 14.10 22.35
C GLU A 48 4.28 14.81 22.70
N ASP A 49 5.25 14.11 23.30
CA ASP A 49 6.57 14.68 23.56
C ASP A 49 7.31 14.99 22.27
N PRO A 50 7.71 16.26 22.02
CA PRO A 50 8.39 16.64 20.79
C PRO A 50 9.67 15.86 20.50
N LEU A 51 10.43 15.46 21.53
CA LEU A 51 11.66 14.68 21.36
C LEU A 51 11.34 13.24 20.93
N VAL A 52 10.29 12.65 21.46
CA VAL A 52 9.79 11.33 21.06
C VAL A 52 9.34 11.38 19.61
N GLN A 53 8.52 12.37 19.22
CA GLN A 53 8.08 12.57 17.85
C GLN A 53 9.24 12.76 16.87
N GLU A 54 10.23 13.57 17.24
CA GLU A 54 11.43 13.77 16.42
C GLU A 54 12.23 12.49 16.27
N THR A 55 12.41 11.71 17.34
CA THR A 55 13.14 10.45 17.32
C THR A 55 12.45 9.44 16.39
N VAL A 56 11.14 9.28 16.50
CA VAL A 56 10.36 8.38 15.61
C VAL A 56 10.42 8.84 14.16
N ARG A 57 10.26 10.14 13.91
CA ARG A 57 10.34 10.71 12.56
C ARG A 57 11.71 10.45 11.94
N ASN A 58 12.78 10.72 12.67
CA ASN A 58 14.15 10.50 12.20
C ASN A 58 14.43 9.00 11.94
N TRP A 59 13.88 8.13 12.75
CA TRP A 59 13.98 6.68 12.54
C TRP A 59 13.26 6.25 11.27
N LEU A 60 12.03 6.70 11.05
CA LEU A 60 11.27 6.43 9.83
C LEU A 60 12.02 6.96 8.59
N GLN A 61 12.55 8.18 8.65
CA GLN A 61 13.27 8.78 7.52
C GLN A 61 14.62 8.09 7.24
N ALA A 62 15.42 7.83 8.28
CA ALA A 62 16.77 7.32 8.09
C ALA A 62 16.83 5.79 7.87
N ARG A 63 15.94 5.04 8.51
CA ARG A 63 15.98 3.57 8.46
C ARG A 63 14.99 3.00 7.44
N VAL A 64 13.76 3.50 7.42
CA VAL A 64 12.73 3.04 6.49
C VAL A 64 12.85 3.76 5.15
N GLY A 65 13.03 5.10 5.19
CA GLY A 65 13.15 5.96 4.03
C GLY A 65 14.56 6.08 3.44
N GLY A 66 15.50 5.20 3.80
CA GLY A 66 16.86 5.23 3.25
C GLY A 66 16.87 5.19 1.72
N GLU A 67 17.63 6.09 1.09
CA GLU A 67 17.72 6.22 -0.37
C GLU A 67 18.34 4.98 -1.06
N ASP A 68 19.11 4.19 -0.32
CA ASP A 68 19.73 2.95 -0.75
C ASP A 68 18.76 1.75 -0.73
N ARG A 69 17.60 1.92 -0.12
CA ARG A 69 16.57 0.89 -0.08
C ARG A 69 15.79 0.84 -1.37
N THR A 70 15.56 -0.36 -1.87
CA THR A 70 14.84 -0.60 -3.12
C THR A 70 13.85 -1.75 -3.00
N LEU A 71 12.71 -1.62 -3.65
CA LEU A 71 11.71 -2.66 -3.85
C LEU A 71 11.85 -3.31 -5.22
N LEU A 72 12.11 -2.50 -6.25
CA LEU A 72 12.18 -2.94 -7.64
C LEU A 72 13.62 -3.22 -8.11
N GLY A 73 14.61 -2.51 -7.55
CA GLY A 73 15.97 -2.49 -8.06
C GLY A 73 16.14 -1.59 -9.29
N ALA A 74 17.37 -1.15 -9.55
CA ALA A 74 17.64 -0.15 -10.57
C ALA A 74 17.21 -0.58 -11.98
N GLU A 75 17.45 -1.84 -12.35
CA GLU A 75 17.14 -2.34 -13.70
C GLU A 75 15.61 -2.32 -13.98
N GLN A 76 14.81 -2.81 -13.05
CA GLN A 76 13.36 -2.80 -13.17
C GLN A 76 12.81 -1.38 -13.08
N PHE A 77 13.35 -0.55 -12.17
CA PHE A 77 12.95 0.85 -12.04
C PHE A 77 13.14 1.60 -13.37
N ASP A 78 14.32 1.50 -13.99
CA ASP A 78 14.62 2.09 -15.30
C ASP A 78 13.70 1.56 -16.40
N PHE A 79 13.39 0.25 -16.36
CA PHE A 79 12.43 -0.35 -17.30
C PHE A 79 11.05 0.30 -17.15
N VAL A 80 10.57 0.48 -15.92
CA VAL A 80 9.25 1.08 -15.63
C VAL A 80 9.19 2.51 -16.16
N ILE A 81 10.20 3.34 -15.88
CA ILE A 81 10.23 4.73 -16.34
C ILE A 81 10.21 4.82 -17.87
N ARG A 82 11.09 4.07 -18.54
CA ARG A 82 11.09 4.03 -20.02
C ARG A 82 9.76 3.56 -20.59
N THR A 83 9.08 2.61 -19.94
CA THR A 83 7.79 2.12 -20.40
C THR A 83 6.68 3.16 -20.24
N LEU A 84 6.70 3.93 -19.15
CA LEU A 84 5.78 5.06 -18.94
C LEU A 84 5.97 6.12 -20.05
N GLU A 85 7.21 6.54 -20.29
CA GLU A 85 7.55 7.52 -21.33
C GLU A 85 7.12 7.05 -22.73
N GLN A 86 7.38 5.77 -23.06
CA GLN A 86 6.97 5.16 -24.33
C GLN A 86 5.45 5.12 -24.49
N SER A 87 4.72 4.79 -23.43
CA SER A 87 3.26 4.77 -23.42
C SER A 87 2.67 6.16 -23.67
N VAL A 88 3.24 7.20 -23.04
CA VAL A 88 2.85 8.59 -23.28
C VAL A 88 3.18 9.02 -24.71
N ALA A 89 4.39 8.74 -25.20
CA ALA A 89 4.82 9.06 -26.56
C ALA A 89 3.96 8.36 -27.63
N ALA A 90 3.44 7.18 -27.34
CA ALA A 90 2.50 6.44 -28.19
C ALA A 90 1.06 6.99 -28.13
N GLY A 91 0.79 8.00 -27.29
CA GLY A 91 -0.54 8.62 -27.14
C GLY A 91 -1.57 7.74 -26.45
N LYS A 92 -1.15 6.72 -25.69
CA LYS A 92 -2.09 5.84 -24.98
C LYS A 92 -2.73 6.54 -23.81
N PRO A 93 -4.06 6.46 -23.63
CA PRO A 93 -4.74 7.12 -22.51
C PRO A 93 -4.41 6.49 -21.16
N TRP A 94 -4.12 5.16 -21.09
CA TRP A 94 -3.99 4.47 -19.81
C TRP A 94 -2.65 3.75 -19.63
N ARG A 95 -2.08 3.86 -18.43
CA ARG A 95 -0.94 3.10 -17.91
C ARG A 95 -1.40 2.41 -16.64
N ILE A 96 -1.24 1.09 -16.58
CA ILE A 96 -1.77 0.27 -15.50
C ILE A 96 -0.62 -0.54 -14.90
N PHE A 97 -0.38 -0.41 -13.61
CA PHE A 97 0.52 -1.29 -12.89
C PHE A 97 -0.24 -2.50 -12.34
N ALA A 98 0.18 -3.69 -12.73
CA ALA A 98 -0.14 -4.92 -12.01
C ALA A 98 0.91 -5.08 -10.91
N ASN A 99 0.60 -4.62 -9.72
CA ASN A 99 1.49 -4.54 -8.58
C ASN A 99 1.12 -5.60 -7.53
N GLN A 100 2.09 -6.07 -6.76
CA GLN A 100 1.86 -7.16 -5.82
C GLN A 100 1.41 -6.65 -4.45
N VAL A 101 1.94 -5.52 -3.99
CA VAL A 101 1.75 -4.97 -2.63
C VAL A 101 1.20 -3.55 -2.68
N LEU A 102 0.51 -3.10 -1.63
CA LEU A 102 -0.08 -1.77 -1.57
C LEU A 102 0.97 -0.69 -1.86
N MET A 103 0.67 0.19 -2.84
CA MET A 103 1.57 1.27 -3.25
C MET A 103 1.31 2.56 -2.47
N GLY A 104 0.05 2.88 -2.21
CA GLY A 104 -0.32 4.04 -1.42
C GLY A 104 0.13 3.91 0.03
N SER A 105 0.44 5.03 0.68
CA SER A 105 0.78 5.03 2.09
C SER A 105 -0.45 4.74 2.96
N ALA A 106 -0.24 4.01 4.05
CA ALA A 106 -1.29 3.71 5.01
C ALA A 106 -0.74 3.80 6.44
N THR A 107 -0.96 4.93 7.10
CA THR A 107 -0.66 5.11 8.51
C THR A 107 -1.67 4.32 9.35
N ALA A 108 -1.18 3.57 10.32
CA ALA A 108 -2.04 2.82 11.22
C ALA A 108 -2.89 3.78 12.09
N PRO A 109 -4.20 3.50 12.24
CA PRO A 109 -5.01 4.19 13.25
C PRO A 109 -4.43 3.99 14.65
N ASP A 110 -4.58 4.95 15.56
CA ASP A 110 -4.17 4.77 16.96
C ASP A 110 -5.05 3.72 17.66
N TYR A 111 -4.61 2.47 17.63
CA TYR A 111 -5.36 1.35 18.23
C TYR A 111 -5.40 1.41 19.78
N THR A 112 -4.68 2.32 20.41
CA THR A 112 -4.81 2.56 21.85
C THR A 112 -6.00 3.46 22.20
N LYS A 113 -6.53 4.21 21.21
CA LYS A 113 -7.61 5.21 21.41
C LYS A 113 -8.86 4.93 20.57
N GLU A 114 -8.70 4.64 19.27
CA GLU A 114 -9.80 4.57 18.30
C GLU A 114 -10.76 3.38 18.51
N PRO A 115 -10.31 2.14 18.80
CA PRO A 115 -11.22 1.02 19.00
C PRO A 115 -12.09 1.18 20.26
N PRO A 116 -13.27 0.54 20.31
CA PRO A 116 -14.09 0.49 21.52
C PRO A 116 -13.32 -0.03 22.73
N LEU A 117 -13.70 0.47 23.93
CA LEU A 117 -12.99 0.16 25.18
C LEU A 117 -12.81 -1.34 25.44
N TRP A 118 -13.84 -2.15 25.13
CA TRP A 118 -13.78 -3.60 25.32
C TRP A 118 -12.71 -4.26 24.44
N LEU A 119 -12.52 -3.78 23.19
CA LEU A 119 -11.50 -4.32 22.30
C LEU A 119 -10.09 -3.90 22.73
N ARG A 120 -9.92 -2.64 23.15
CA ARG A 120 -8.65 -2.16 23.72
C ARG A 120 -8.23 -2.97 24.96
N TRP A 121 -9.17 -3.27 25.84
CA TRP A 121 -8.94 -4.16 26.98
C TRP A 121 -8.60 -5.60 26.52
N GLY A 122 -9.28 -6.11 25.51
CA GLY A 122 -9.01 -7.41 24.91
C GLY A 122 -7.58 -7.52 24.38
N MET A 123 -7.13 -6.54 23.58
CA MET A 123 -5.77 -6.47 23.04
C MET A 123 -4.73 -6.37 24.17
N ARG A 124 -5.00 -5.56 25.21
CA ARG A 124 -4.12 -5.43 26.37
C ARG A 124 -4.01 -6.74 27.17
N LEU A 125 -5.11 -7.48 27.31
CA LEU A 125 -5.10 -8.78 28.01
C LEU A 125 -4.42 -9.88 27.18
N ALA A 126 -4.55 -9.84 25.85
CA ALA A 126 -3.83 -10.74 24.95
C ALA A 126 -2.32 -10.53 25.07
N GLY A 127 -1.88 -9.28 25.30
CA GLY A 127 -0.46 -8.94 25.49
C GLY A 127 0.40 -9.21 24.26
N GLY A 128 1.73 -9.29 24.47
CA GLY A 128 2.69 -9.64 23.43
C GLY A 128 2.60 -8.75 22.19
N GLN A 129 2.87 -9.31 21.00
CA GLN A 129 2.98 -8.58 19.75
C GLN A 129 1.72 -7.77 19.39
N ILE A 130 0.51 -8.26 19.74
CA ILE A 130 -0.75 -7.55 19.43
C ILE A 130 -0.81 -6.23 20.20
N TRP A 131 -0.49 -6.25 21.50
CA TRP A 131 -0.52 -5.06 22.33
C TRP A 131 0.66 -4.12 22.02
N ASP A 132 1.83 -4.68 21.74
CA ASP A 132 3.02 -3.90 21.38
C ASP A 132 2.80 -3.17 20.04
N PHE A 133 2.25 -3.84 19.02
CA PHE A 133 1.84 -3.17 17.79
C PHE A 133 0.80 -2.07 18.03
N ALA A 134 -0.25 -2.35 18.82
CA ALA A 134 -1.23 -1.31 19.16
C ALA A 134 -0.58 -0.09 19.83
N ARG A 135 0.43 -0.28 20.68
CA ARG A 135 1.19 0.82 21.30
C ARG A 135 2.10 1.55 20.32
N GLN A 136 2.65 0.87 19.31
CA GLN A 136 3.43 1.53 18.25
C GLN A 136 2.56 2.46 17.41
N THR A 137 1.30 2.09 17.15
CA THR A 137 0.40 2.91 16.30
C THR A 137 0.10 4.30 16.85
N GLN A 138 0.24 4.54 18.16
CA GLN A 138 0.08 5.87 18.75
C GLN A 138 1.13 6.89 18.26
N PHE A 139 2.22 6.42 17.66
CA PHE A 139 3.31 7.25 17.14
C PHE A 139 3.20 7.53 15.63
N GLY A 140 2.07 7.18 15.01
CA GLY A 140 1.84 7.45 13.59
C GLY A 140 2.68 6.63 12.63
N VAL A 141 2.95 5.37 12.98
CA VAL A 141 3.71 4.44 12.13
C VAL A 141 2.87 3.90 10.97
N PRO A 142 3.48 3.44 9.87
CA PRO A 142 2.79 2.70 8.84
C PRO A 142 2.08 1.43 9.37
N MET A 143 1.00 1.01 8.70
CA MET A 143 0.31 -0.24 9.05
C MET A 143 1.22 -1.46 8.90
N THR A 144 2.06 -1.45 7.88
CA THR A 144 3.08 -2.48 7.64
C THR A 144 4.23 -1.87 6.82
N LEU A 145 5.42 -2.42 6.99
CA LEU A 145 6.61 -2.07 6.20
C LEU A 145 6.88 -3.08 5.06
N ASP A 146 6.03 -4.10 4.93
CA ASP A 146 6.12 -5.10 3.85
C ASP A 146 5.54 -4.61 2.50
N THR A 147 5.02 -3.39 2.46
CA THR A 147 4.48 -2.70 1.29
C THR A 147 5.44 -1.59 0.83
N TRP A 148 4.97 -0.72 -0.07
CA TRP A 148 5.74 0.47 -0.49
C TRP A 148 6.00 1.46 0.66
N ASP A 149 5.34 1.32 1.79
CA ASP A 149 5.66 2.09 3.00
C ASP A 149 7.01 1.70 3.63
N GLY A 150 7.53 0.53 3.30
CA GLY A 150 8.92 0.16 3.61
C GLY A 150 9.96 0.73 2.63
N PHE A 151 9.52 1.41 1.57
CA PHE A 151 10.37 1.94 0.48
C PHE A 151 9.91 3.33 0.01
N PRO A 152 9.64 4.26 0.92
CA PRO A 152 9.01 5.54 0.58
C PRO A 152 9.89 6.40 -0.35
N ALA A 153 11.21 6.34 -0.23
CA ALA A 153 12.11 7.07 -1.13
C ALA A 153 12.03 6.57 -2.58
N GLU A 154 11.95 5.25 -2.80
CA GLU A 154 11.79 4.71 -4.16
C GLU A 154 10.39 5.00 -4.71
N ARG A 155 9.34 4.92 -3.87
CA ARG A 155 7.98 5.33 -4.26
C ARG A 155 7.95 6.79 -4.72
N GLU A 156 8.55 7.70 -3.97
CA GLU A 156 8.59 9.11 -4.34
C GLU A 156 9.37 9.35 -5.63
N ARG A 157 10.50 8.66 -5.84
CA ARG A 157 11.22 8.72 -7.12
C ARG A 157 10.35 8.25 -8.29
N LEU A 158 9.58 7.17 -8.11
CA LEU A 158 8.66 6.68 -9.14
C LEU A 158 7.55 7.69 -9.44
N PHE A 159 6.96 8.28 -8.41
CA PHE A 159 5.88 9.27 -8.55
C PHE A 159 6.39 10.54 -9.22
N SER A 160 7.55 11.04 -8.82
CA SER A 160 8.19 12.21 -9.43
C SER A 160 8.52 11.98 -10.91
N ALA A 161 9.09 10.82 -11.25
CA ALA A 161 9.39 10.48 -12.64
C ALA A 161 8.12 10.34 -13.49
N ALA A 162 7.04 9.76 -12.94
CA ALA A 162 5.75 9.68 -13.63
C ALA A 162 5.16 11.09 -13.88
N ARG A 163 5.27 12.01 -12.92
CA ARG A 163 4.86 13.42 -13.10
C ARG A 163 5.67 14.13 -14.18
N GLU A 164 6.98 13.98 -14.17
CA GLU A 164 7.87 14.56 -15.18
C GLU A 164 7.53 14.07 -16.59
N ALA A 165 7.16 12.77 -16.71
CA ALA A 165 6.74 12.17 -17.97
C ALA A 165 5.27 12.47 -18.34
N ASN A 166 4.49 13.16 -17.51
CA ASN A 166 3.03 13.31 -17.64
C ASN A 166 2.32 11.96 -17.78
N ALA A 167 2.76 10.97 -17.04
CA ALA A 167 2.34 9.58 -17.13
C ALA A 167 1.50 9.18 -15.92
N ASP A 168 0.33 9.79 -15.73
CA ASP A 168 -0.62 9.34 -14.71
C ASP A 168 -0.96 7.85 -14.91
N PHE A 169 -1.15 7.11 -13.81
CA PHE A 169 -1.33 5.66 -13.87
C PHE A 169 -2.41 5.15 -12.91
N ILE A 170 -2.90 3.96 -13.20
CA ILE A 170 -3.77 3.17 -12.33
C ILE A 170 -2.94 2.03 -11.75
N VAL A 171 -3.06 1.75 -10.46
CA VAL A 171 -2.43 0.60 -9.81
C VAL A 171 -3.51 -0.42 -9.46
N LEU A 172 -3.30 -1.67 -9.84
CA LEU A 172 -4.08 -2.82 -9.39
C LEU A 172 -3.23 -3.65 -8.44
N THR A 173 -3.68 -3.79 -7.19
CA THR A 173 -2.90 -4.40 -6.12
C THR A 173 -3.68 -5.51 -5.43
N GLY A 174 -3.00 -6.54 -4.94
CA GLY A 174 -3.54 -7.61 -4.11
C GLY A 174 -2.94 -7.64 -2.70
N ASP A 175 -2.61 -8.84 -2.23
CA ASP A 175 -1.86 -9.16 -1.01
C ASP A 175 -2.59 -8.88 0.32
N SER A 176 -3.09 -7.67 0.53
CA SER A 176 -3.65 -7.22 1.82
C SER A 176 -4.99 -7.85 2.22
N HIS A 177 -5.63 -8.61 1.33
CA HIS A 177 -6.93 -9.24 1.54
C HIS A 177 -8.08 -8.27 1.90
N ASN A 178 -7.94 -7.01 1.50
CA ASN A 178 -8.89 -5.93 1.74
C ASN A 178 -9.16 -5.17 0.44
N PHE A 179 -10.32 -4.53 0.32
CA PHE A 179 -10.54 -3.57 -0.75
C PHE A 179 -9.99 -2.20 -0.37
N TRP A 180 -9.32 -1.57 -1.33
CA TRP A 180 -8.75 -0.23 -1.19
C TRP A 180 -9.07 0.64 -2.40
N THR A 181 -9.30 1.93 -2.16
CA THR A 181 -9.16 2.98 -3.17
C THR A 181 -8.29 4.06 -2.59
N VAL A 182 -7.15 4.31 -3.22
CA VAL A 182 -6.15 5.26 -2.72
C VAL A 182 -5.84 6.30 -3.80
N ASP A 183 -5.94 7.58 -3.46
CA ASP A 183 -5.50 8.69 -4.30
C ASP A 183 -3.99 8.85 -4.14
N LEU A 184 -3.24 8.49 -5.19
CA LEU A 184 -1.78 8.50 -5.15
C LEU A 184 -1.23 9.89 -5.44
N LYS A 185 -0.39 10.39 -4.51
CA LYS A 185 0.22 11.72 -4.59
C LYS A 185 1.69 11.68 -4.25
N THR A 186 2.47 12.57 -4.86
CA THR A 186 3.83 12.89 -4.43
C THR A 186 3.83 13.46 -3.03
N GLU A 187 4.98 13.51 -2.38
CA GLU A 187 5.16 14.24 -1.11
C GLU A 187 4.79 15.73 -1.25
N GLY A 188 4.93 16.30 -2.42
CA GLY A 188 4.48 17.65 -2.77
C GLY A 188 2.96 17.82 -2.90
N GLY A 189 2.19 16.74 -2.81
CA GLY A 189 0.73 16.72 -2.90
C GLY A 189 0.17 16.67 -4.33
N GLU A 190 1.01 16.53 -5.35
CA GLU A 190 0.58 16.41 -6.74
C GLU A 190 0.07 14.99 -7.02
N ARG A 191 -1.12 14.89 -7.60
CA ARG A 191 -1.71 13.60 -7.97
C ARG A 191 -0.92 12.95 -9.10
N VAL A 192 -0.65 11.65 -8.97
CA VAL A 192 0.04 10.82 -9.97
C VAL A 192 -0.81 9.66 -10.46
N GLY A 193 -1.87 9.32 -9.75
CA GLY A 193 -2.73 8.20 -10.14
C GLY A 193 -3.72 7.79 -9.06
N VAL A 194 -4.26 6.59 -9.22
CA VAL A 194 -5.17 5.95 -8.28
C VAL A 194 -4.80 4.49 -8.12
N GLU A 195 -4.94 3.97 -6.92
CA GLU A 195 -4.77 2.54 -6.64
C GLU A 195 -6.11 1.90 -6.27
N PHE A 196 -6.35 0.73 -6.86
CA PHE A 196 -7.46 -0.16 -6.54
C PHE A 196 -6.89 -1.46 -5.98
N GLY A 197 -6.94 -1.61 -4.66
CA GLY A 197 -6.56 -2.84 -3.98
C GLY A 197 -7.72 -3.83 -3.98
N VAL A 198 -7.41 -5.09 -4.33
CA VAL A 198 -8.40 -6.16 -4.35
C VAL A 198 -8.30 -7.03 -3.09
N THR A 199 -9.46 -7.43 -2.59
CA THR A 199 -9.55 -8.41 -1.50
C THR A 199 -9.24 -9.83 -2.00
N SER A 200 -9.11 -10.77 -1.06
CA SER A 200 -9.00 -12.20 -1.36
C SER A 200 -10.35 -12.81 -1.77
N VAL A 201 -10.32 -13.95 -2.44
CA VAL A 201 -11.51 -14.75 -2.73
C VAL A 201 -11.93 -15.53 -1.49
N THR A 202 -10.99 -16.17 -0.79
CA THR A 202 -11.29 -17.07 0.35
C THR A 202 -10.39 -16.84 1.57
N SER A 203 -9.18 -16.31 1.40
CA SER A 203 -8.26 -16.08 2.51
C SER A 203 -8.78 -15.02 3.47
N PRO A 204 -8.64 -15.20 4.79
CA PRO A 204 -9.03 -14.19 5.76
C PRO A 204 -8.15 -12.93 5.64
N SER A 205 -8.70 -11.77 5.97
CA SER A 205 -7.91 -10.58 6.24
C SER A 205 -7.39 -10.61 7.68
N ASP A 206 -6.37 -9.80 7.98
CA ASP A 206 -5.83 -9.68 9.33
C ASP A 206 -6.89 -9.26 10.36
N TYR A 207 -7.86 -8.46 9.93
CA TYR A 207 -8.97 -8.00 10.78
C TYR A 207 -9.95 -9.12 11.18
N GLU A 208 -10.05 -10.18 10.37
CA GLU A 208 -10.89 -11.34 10.71
C GLU A 208 -10.32 -12.14 11.88
N PHE A 209 -9.00 -12.13 12.07
CA PHE A 209 -8.36 -12.75 13.24
C PHE A 209 -8.66 -12.00 14.54
N VAL A 210 -8.93 -10.70 14.48
CA VAL A 210 -9.35 -9.91 15.65
C VAL A 210 -10.75 -10.30 16.13
N ASN A 211 -11.57 -10.91 15.25
CA ASN A 211 -12.93 -11.37 15.55
C ASN A 211 -13.83 -10.29 16.17
N ALA A 212 -13.79 -9.09 15.62
CA ALA A 212 -14.54 -7.93 16.08
C ALA A 212 -15.39 -7.32 14.95
N PRO A 213 -16.36 -8.06 14.37
CA PRO A 213 -17.09 -7.65 13.16
C PRO A 213 -17.99 -6.41 13.36
N SER A 214 -18.27 -6.02 14.61
CA SER A 214 -19.00 -4.79 14.95
C SER A 214 -18.12 -3.54 14.95
N VAL A 215 -16.79 -3.69 14.77
CA VAL A 215 -15.84 -2.59 14.75
C VAL A 215 -15.53 -2.24 13.30
N ASP A 216 -15.76 -0.99 12.93
CA ASP A 216 -15.47 -0.50 11.59
C ASP A 216 -14.01 -0.04 11.49
N PHE A 217 -13.11 -1.00 11.30
CA PHE A 217 -11.68 -0.73 11.10
C PHE A 217 -11.42 0.06 9.81
N GLY A 218 -12.27 -0.14 8.79
CA GLY A 218 -12.18 0.62 7.55
C GLY A 218 -12.33 2.12 7.80
N GLN A 219 -13.35 2.52 8.54
CA GLN A 219 -13.55 3.93 8.89
C GLN A 219 -12.42 4.49 9.77
N MET A 220 -11.84 3.71 10.67
CA MET A 220 -10.67 4.15 11.43
C MET A 220 -9.48 4.45 10.50
N THR A 221 -9.25 3.59 9.51
CA THR A 221 -8.19 3.78 8.51
C THR A 221 -8.44 5.03 7.66
N LEU A 222 -9.67 5.25 7.18
CA LEU A 222 -10.03 6.44 6.39
C LEU A 222 -9.83 7.73 7.19
N LYS A 223 -10.17 7.72 8.48
CA LYS A 223 -9.99 8.88 9.38
C LYS A 223 -8.48 9.23 9.54
N ALA A 224 -7.63 8.22 9.66
CA ALA A 224 -6.19 8.42 9.80
C ALA A 224 -5.52 8.81 8.47
N ASN A 225 -6.14 8.50 7.32
CA ASN A 225 -5.55 8.62 5.98
C ASN A 225 -6.53 9.28 4.99
N PRO A 226 -6.63 10.60 4.94
CA PRO A 226 -7.62 11.29 4.08
C PRO A 226 -7.49 11.05 2.57
N HIS A 227 -6.34 10.54 2.10
CA HIS A 227 -6.11 10.16 0.71
C HIS A 227 -6.59 8.73 0.38
N ILE A 228 -6.95 7.93 1.38
CA ILE A 228 -7.62 6.64 1.21
C ILE A 228 -9.12 6.92 1.13
N LEU A 229 -9.71 6.66 -0.04
CA LEU A 229 -11.11 7.01 -0.33
C LEU A 229 -12.07 5.89 0.01
N HIS A 230 -11.60 4.64 0.02
CA HIS A 230 -12.36 3.45 0.38
C HIS A 230 -11.45 2.39 0.99
N HIS A 231 -11.93 1.76 2.07
CA HIS A 231 -11.27 0.61 2.69
C HIS A 231 -12.32 -0.32 3.28
N SER A 232 -12.41 -1.55 2.75
CA SER A 232 -13.30 -2.59 3.27
C SER A 232 -12.50 -3.81 3.71
N VAL A 233 -12.59 -4.14 4.99
CA VAL A 233 -11.72 -5.14 5.64
C VAL A 233 -12.31 -6.55 5.71
N TYR A 234 -13.61 -6.71 5.47
CA TYR A 234 -14.29 -8.00 5.59
C TYR A 234 -14.88 -8.52 4.28
N ALA A 235 -15.07 -7.66 3.28
CA ALA A 235 -15.63 -8.07 2.00
C ALA A 235 -14.70 -9.04 1.26
N LYS A 236 -15.28 -10.03 0.57
CA LYS A 236 -14.59 -10.93 -0.35
C LYS A 236 -15.10 -10.73 -1.76
N GLY A 237 -14.25 -10.84 -2.76
CA GLY A 237 -14.68 -10.61 -4.13
C GLY A 237 -13.54 -10.26 -5.08
N PHE A 238 -13.84 -9.38 -6.04
CA PHE A 238 -12.88 -8.94 -7.07
C PHE A 238 -13.15 -7.50 -7.49
N VAL A 239 -12.17 -6.92 -8.18
CA VAL A 239 -12.30 -5.63 -8.86
C VAL A 239 -12.39 -5.87 -10.37
N LEU A 240 -13.42 -5.31 -11.01
CA LEU A 240 -13.54 -5.27 -12.47
C LEU A 240 -13.16 -3.87 -12.95
N LEU A 241 -12.04 -3.76 -13.66
CA LEU A 241 -11.62 -2.51 -14.30
C LEU A 241 -12.07 -2.49 -15.76
N THR A 242 -12.93 -1.54 -16.10
CA THR A 242 -13.39 -1.30 -17.46
C THR A 242 -12.75 -0.03 -18.00
N LEU A 243 -12.14 -0.11 -19.18
CA LEU A 243 -11.44 1.02 -19.83
C LEU A 243 -12.09 1.38 -21.14
N THR A 244 -12.27 2.67 -21.36
CA THR A 244 -12.52 3.29 -22.65
C THR A 244 -11.41 4.33 -22.92
N PRO A 245 -11.34 4.94 -24.11
CA PRO A 245 -10.37 6.02 -24.33
C PRO A 245 -10.49 7.20 -23.35
N ASP A 246 -11.71 7.46 -22.85
CA ASP A 246 -12.03 8.65 -22.06
C ASP A 246 -12.28 8.36 -20.58
N GLU A 247 -12.51 7.09 -20.22
CA GLU A 247 -12.93 6.73 -18.86
C GLU A 247 -12.36 5.39 -18.41
N ALA A 248 -12.01 5.33 -17.13
CA ALA A 248 -11.65 4.10 -16.42
C ALA A 248 -12.61 3.92 -15.23
N VAL A 249 -13.35 2.82 -15.20
CA VAL A 249 -14.32 2.49 -14.16
C VAL A 249 -13.88 1.24 -13.42
N ALA A 250 -13.74 1.32 -12.10
CA ALA A 250 -13.43 0.19 -11.23
C ALA A 250 -14.66 -0.20 -10.40
N ASP A 251 -15.25 -1.34 -10.70
CA ASP A 251 -16.35 -1.92 -9.93
C ASP A 251 -15.81 -2.88 -8.88
N PHE A 252 -16.10 -2.59 -7.60
CA PHE A 252 -15.78 -3.45 -6.47
C PHE A 252 -16.92 -4.43 -6.27
N VAL A 253 -16.76 -5.66 -6.73
CA VAL A 253 -17.78 -6.69 -6.67
C VAL A 253 -17.53 -7.57 -5.45
N SER A 254 -18.43 -7.51 -4.47
CA SER A 254 -18.38 -8.37 -3.28
C SER A 254 -19.38 -9.52 -3.38
N VAL A 255 -18.98 -10.70 -2.88
CA VAL A 255 -19.86 -11.87 -2.78
C VAL A 255 -20.52 -11.90 -1.41
N SER A 256 -21.76 -12.39 -1.35
CA SER A 256 -22.52 -12.47 -0.11
C SER A 256 -22.02 -13.56 0.84
N THR A 257 -21.39 -14.60 0.30
CA THR A 257 -20.80 -15.71 1.06
C THR A 257 -19.74 -16.43 0.21
N ILE A 258 -18.73 -16.97 0.89
CA ILE A 258 -17.73 -17.87 0.31
C ILE A 258 -18.00 -19.34 0.67
N LYS A 259 -19.12 -19.60 1.35
CA LYS A 259 -19.54 -20.97 1.72
C LYS A 259 -20.54 -21.48 0.70
N ASP A 260 -20.46 -22.79 0.39
CA ASP A 260 -21.51 -23.48 -0.34
C ASP A 260 -22.80 -23.41 0.47
N THR A 261 -23.89 -22.99 -0.18
CA THR A 261 -25.24 -22.89 0.43
C THR A 261 -26.07 -24.12 0.11
#